data_5bfeef447151e5c4eb5dea4c6024addb
#
_entry.id   5bfeef447151e5c4eb5dea4c6024addb
#
_cell.length_a   1.000
_cell.length_b   1.000
_cell.length_c   1.000
_cell.angle_alpha   90.00
_cell.angle_beta   90.00
_cell.angle_gamma   90.00
#
_symmetry.space_group_name_H-M   'P 1'
#
loop_
_entity.id
_entity.type
_entity.pdbx_description
1 polymer ?
#
loop_
_entity_poly.entity_id
_entity_poly.type
_entity_poly.pdbx_seq_one_letter_code
_entity_poly.pdbx_strand_id
1 'polypeptide(L)'
;MTDEAQEVAQSTLDQIEELISREGDTAPTQQEVGELLVAMVNNPIFTHEIGECRDVRGTPSWTLATHRSDGLVSLIKAWDNQPLDHPGPDLVHYHGGWEVITMVDGNWIDSFYEPIMDEPFSPGVKKLKHVGVQEIKAGEVMIIDPYTPHGIHTNEKRDISGIMITYIGELRQGRRMDVDTKTNRAVVARPIDS
;
A
#
# COMPACT_ATOMS: atom_id res chain seq x y z
N MET A 1 7.05 13.93 12.38
CA MET A 1 7.89 12.75 12.56
C MET A 1 9.30 13.26 12.83
N THR A 2 9.94 12.76 13.89
CA THR A 2 11.31 13.11 14.22
C THR A 2 12.30 12.49 13.24
N ASP A 3 13.54 12.98 13.24
CA ASP A 3 14.63 12.40 12.44
C ASP A 3 14.84 10.93 12.80
N GLU A 4 14.73 10.56 14.09
CA GLU A 4 14.90 9.19 14.56
C GLU A 4 13.86 8.22 13.99
N ALA A 5 12.58 8.59 13.95
CA ALA A 5 11.54 7.75 13.36
C ALA A 5 11.69 7.65 11.84
N GLN A 6 12.18 8.69 11.19
CA GLN A 6 12.47 8.66 9.76
C GLN A 6 13.69 7.79 9.46
N GLU A 7 14.72 7.79 10.32
CA GLU A 7 15.86 6.88 10.23
C GLU A 7 15.44 5.42 10.37
N VAL A 8 14.49 5.11 11.27
CA VAL A 8 13.93 3.75 11.39
C VAL A 8 13.27 3.30 10.08
N ALA A 9 12.43 4.15 9.48
CA ALA A 9 11.76 3.83 8.22
C ALA A 9 12.76 3.68 7.07
N GLN A 10 13.76 4.56 6.95
CA GLN A 10 14.78 4.48 5.91
C GLN A 10 15.66 3.24 6.10
N SER A 11 16.09 2.94 7.32
CA SER A 11 16.88 1.72 7.61
C SER A 11 16.10 0.45 7.28
N THR A 12 14.79 0.44 7.52
CA THR A 12 13.94 -0.69 7.13
C THR A 12 13.86 -0.83 5.62
N LEU A 13 13.69 0.27 4.90
CA LEU A 13 13.69 0.25 3.44
C LEU A 13 15.02 -0.25 2.87
N ASP A 14 16.14 0.20 3.41
CA ASP A 14 17.48 -0.24 2.97
C ASP A 14 17.67 -1.77 3.18
N GLN A 15 17.17 -2.32 4.29
CA GLN A 15 17.18 -3.76 4.55
C GLN A 15 16.29 -4.53 3.56
N ILE A 16 15.13 -3.99 3.22
CA ILE A 16 14.23 -4.58 2.22
C ILE A 16 14.91 -4.63 0.85
N GLU A 17 15.53 -3.52 0.41
CA GLU A 17 16.21 -3.45 -0.87
C GLU A 17 17.42 -4.40 -0.94
N GLU A 18 18.18 -4.52 0.16
CA GLU A 18 19.28 -5.51 0.25
C GLU A 18 18.76 -6.95 0.15
N LEU A 19 17.66 -7.26 0.84
CA LEU A 19 17.02 -8.58 0.80
C LEU A 19 16.57 -8.93 -0.63
N ILE A 20 15.85 -8.03 -1.29
CA ILE A 20 15.36 -8.21 -2.66
C ILE A 20 16.53 -8.35 -3.64
N SER A 21 17.57 -7.53 -3.49
CA SER A 21 18.78 -7.62 -4.34
C SER A 21 19.49 -8.96 -4.22
N ARG A 22 19.46 -9.57 -3.05
CA ARG A 22 20.10 -10.86 -2.77
C ARG A 22 19.27 -12.06 -3.22
N GLU A 23 17.98 -12.04 -2.98
CA GLU A 23 17.09 -13.20 -3.10
C GLU A 23 16.05 -13.09 -4.22
N GLY A 24 15.95 -11.92 -4.83
CA GLY A 24 14.95 -11.61 -5.84
C GLY A 24 13.54 -11.42 -5.25
N ASP A 25 12.61 -11.06 -6.14
CA ASP A 25 11.20 -10.89 -5.80
C ASP A 25 10.50 -12.26 -5.84
N THR A 26 10.52 -12.94 -4.72
CA THR A 26 9.88 -14.26 -4.53
C THR A 26 8.88 -14.22 -3.39
N ALA A 27 7.92 -15.16 -3.35
CA ALA A 27 6.97 -15.23 -2.27
C ALA A 27 7.62 -15.36 -0.86
N PRO A 28 8.69 -16.13 -0.65
CA PRO A 28 9.44 -16.09 0.61
C PRO A 28 10.01 -14.71 0.92
N THR A 29 10.63 -14.03 -0.05
CA THR A 29 11.17 -12.67 0.11
C THR A 29 10.08 -11.68 0.52
N GLN A 30 8.92 -11.73 -0.13
CA GLN A 30 7.77 -10.87 0.19
C GLN A 30 7.28 -11.10 1.63
N GLN A 31 7.30 -12.34 2.11
CA GLN A 31 6.96 -12.66 3.49
C GLN A 31 7.99 -12.06 4.48
N GLU A 32 9.29 -12.16 4.18
CA GLU A 32 10.34 -11.56 5.00
C GLU A 32 10.26 -10.02 5.01
N VAL A 33 9.89 -9.40 3.88
CA VAL A 33 9.59 -7.95 3.85
C VAL A 33 8.44 -7.61 4.79
N GLY A 34 7.39 -8.44 4.83
CA GLY A 34 6.31 -8.29 5.80
C GLY A 34 6.80 -8.32 7.25
N GLU A 35 7.71 -9.22 7.57
CA GLU A 35 8.31 -9.31 8.91
C GLU A 35 9.16 -8.07 9.26
N LEU A 36 9.91 -7.52 8.30
CA LEU A 36 10.65 -6.27 8.48
C LEU A 36 9.70 -5.09 8.74
N LEU A 37 8.59 -4.99 8.00
CA LEU A 37 7.59 -3.94 8.26
C LEU A 37 6.93 -4.11 9.63
N VAL A 38 6.59 -5.33 10.04
CA VAL A 38 6.05 -5.61 11.37
C VAL A 38 7.05 -5.24 12.46
N ALA A 39 8.34 -5.54 12.25
CA ALA A 39 9.38 -5.13 13.19
C ALA A 39 9.50 -3.60 13.29
N MET A 40 9.40 -2.89 12.17
CA MET A 40 9.38 -1.43 12.13
C MET A 40 8.20 -0.85 12.91
N VAL A 41 6.97 -1.33 12.67
CA VAL A 41 5.79 -0.81 13.36
C VAL A 41 5.76 -1.16 14.85
N ASN A 42 6.50 -2.17 15.29
CA ASN A 42 6.68 -2.51 16.70
C ASN A 42 7.86 -1.76 17.36
N ASN A 43 8.61 -0.96 16.62
CA ASN A 43 9.65 -0.11 17.18
C ASN A 43 9.01 1.01 18.01
N PRO A 44 9.30 1.15 19.31
CA PRO A 44 8.63 2.12 20.19
C PRO A 44 8.77 3.58 19.72
N ILE A 45 9.93 3.94 19.17
CA ILE A 45 10.18 5.29 18.65
C ILE A 45 9.27 5.54 17.45
N PHE A 46 9.24 4.62 16.49
CA PHE A 46 8.42 4.73 15.30
C PHE A 46 6.93 4.78 15.65
N THR A 47 6.46 3.87 16.50
CA THR A 47 5.03 3.76 16.87
C THR A 47 4.52 5.02 17.58
N HIS A 48 5.32 5.58 18.49
CA HIS A 48 4.98 6.81 19.18
C HIS A 48 4.85 7.98 18.18
N GLU A 49 5.87 8.18 17.38
CA GLU A 49 5.95 9.30 16.45
C GLU A 49 4.90 9.23 15.33
N ILE A 50 4.61 8.04 14.82
CA ILE A 50 3.59 7.88 13.77
C ILE A 50 2.19 8.21 14.31
N GLY A 51 1.91 7.88 15.56
CA GLY A 51 0.68 8.26 16.26
C GLY A 51 0.52 9.77 16.39
N GLU A 52 1.59 10.46 16.81
CA GLU A 52 1.59 11.93 16.93
C GLU A 52 1.44 12.64 15.56
N CYS A 53 1.91 12.04 14.47
CA CYS A 53 1.74 12.60 13.13
C CYS A 53 0.28 12.65 12.67
N ARG A 54 -0.58 11.80 13.21
CA ARG A 54 -2.01 11.73 12.92
C ARG A 54 -2.71 13.05 13.15
N ASP A 55 -2.43 13.69 14.28
CA ASP A 55 -3.14 14.91 14.71
C ASP A 55 -2.66 16.18 13.99
N VAL A 56 -1.46 16.17 13.40
CA VAL A 56 -0.80 17.39 12.93
C VAL A 56 -0.96 17.61 11.43
N ARG A 57 -1.08 16.56 10.63
CA ARG A 57 -0.93 16.70 9.17
C ARG A 57 -2.22 16.86 8.39
N GLY A 58 -3.36 16.39 8.87
CA GLY A 58 -4.63 16.46 8.14
C GLY A 58 -4.60 15.84 6.73
N THR A 59 -3.54 15.13 6.41
CA THR A 59 -3.35 14.43 5.13
C THR A 59 -3.52 12.93 5.35
N PRO A 60 -4.30 12.24 4.49
CA PRO A 60 -4.57 10.82 4.67
C PRO A 60 -3.36 9.93 4.40
N SER A 61 -2.29 10.44 3.80
CA SER A 61 -1.08 9.64 3.54
C SER A 61 0.18 10.47 3.46
N TRP A 62 1.33 9.85 3.81
CA TRP A 62 2.65 10.47 3.67
C TRP A 62 3.73 9.42 3.42
N THR A 63 4.74 9.80 2.65
CA THR A 63 5.90 8.94 2.38
C THR A 63 6.85 8.99 3.57
N LEU A 64 7.27 7.82 4.05
CA LEU A 64 8.19 7.65 5.16
C LEU A 64 9.63 7.47 4.69
N ALA A 65 9.83 6.65 3.65
CA ALA A 65 11.13 6.38 3.05
C ALA A 65 10.98 6.15 1.54
N THR A 66 12.03 6.44 0.77
CA THR A 66 12.07 6.25 -0.68
C THR A 66 13.43 5.75 -1.10
N HIS A 67 13.47 4.71 -1.93
CA HIS A 67 14.65 4.25 -2.65
C HIS A 67 14.44 4.40 -4.16
N ARG A 68 15.48 4.86 -4.87
CA ARG A 68 15.45 5.05 -6.33
C ARG A 68 16.66 4.40 -6.96
N SER A 69 16.43 3.47 -7.88
CA SER A 69 17.49 2.80 -8.63
C SER A 69 17.00 2.47 -10.04
N ASP A 70 17.80 2.77 -11.05
CA ASP A 70 17.58 2.41 -12.46
C ASP A 70 16.18 2.72 -13.03
N GLY A 71 15.59 3.84 -12.59
CA GLY A 71 14.25 4.26 -13.01
C GLY A 71 13.11 3.52 -12.30
N LEU A 72 13.44 2.71 -11.31
CA LEU A 72 12.49 2.11 -10.38
C LEU A 72 12.43 2.91 -9.09
N VAL A 73 11.30 2.86 -8.45
CA VAL A 73 11.05 3.50 -7.16
C VAL A 73 10.45 2.48 -6.21
N SER A 74 11.07 2.32 -5.06
CA SER A 74 10.48 1.61 -3.93
C SER A 74 10.23 2.60 -2.80
N LEU A 75 9.17 2.41 -2.06
CA LEU A 75 8.81 3.34 -0.99
C LEU A 75 8.07 2.68 0.16
N ILE A 76 8.22 3.27 1.34
CA ILE A 76 7.35 2.99 2.48
C ILE A 76 6.45 4.20 2.69
N LYS A 77 5.14 3.97 2.80
CA LYS A 77 4.12 4.98 3.08
C LYS A 77 3.32 4.64 4.33
N ALA A 78 2.82 5.69 4.97
CA ALA A 78 1.78 5.57 5.97
C ALA A 78 0.46 6.12 5.43
N TRP A 79 -0.64 5.52 5.86
CA TRP A 79 -2.00 5.95 5.57
C TRP A 79 -2.78 6.03 6.88
N ASP A 80 -3.35 7.20 7.16
CA ASP A 80 -4.26 7.38 8.28
C ASP A 80 -5.69 7.16 7.80
N ASN A 81 -6.25 6.03 8.21
CA ASN A 81 -7.60 5.65 7.88
C ASN A 81 -8.56 6.24 8.91
N GLN A 82 -9.01 7.46 8.65
CA GLN A 82 -10.12 8.04 9.39
C GLN A 82 -11.44 7.40 8.91
N PRO A 83 -12.40 7.18 9.81
CA PRO A 83 -13.74 6.78 9.42
C PRO A 83 -14.25 7.75 8.35
N LEU A 84 -14.52 7.27 7.16
CA LEU A 84 -15.05 8.10 6.09
C LEU A 84 -16.53 8.40 6.42
N ASP A 85 -16.86 9.65 6.68
CA ASP A 85 -18.24 10.11 6.87
C ASP A 85 -19.11 9.87 5.63
N HIS A 86 -18.46 9.70 4.47
CA HIS A 86 -19.09 9.37 3.21
C HIS A 86 -18.31 8.27 2.50
N PRO A 87 -18.93 7.09 2.27
CA PRO A 87 -18.32 6.09 1.38
C PRO A 87 -18.20 6.70 -0.03
N GLY A 88 -16.98 7.03 -0.42
CA GLY A 88 -16.68 7.34 -1.80
C GLY A 88 -16.80 6.08 -2.67
N PRO A 89 -16.78 6.22 -4.01
CA PRO A 89 -16.63 5.05 -4.85
C PRO A 89 -15.30 4.37 -4.55
N ASP A 90 -15.31 3.02 -4.50
CA ASP A 90 -14.09 2.24 -4.34
C ASP A 90 -13.06 2.69 -5.37
N LEU A 91 -11.95 3.23 -4.89
CA LEU A 91 -10.83 3.60 -5.75
C LEU A 91 -10.04 2.33 -6.07
N VAL A 92 -10.55 1.56 -7.02
CA VAL A 92 -9.87 0.35 -7.48
C VAL A 92 -8.65 0.74 -8.29
N HIS A 93 -7.53 0.17 -7.94
CA HIS A 93 -6.25 0.47 -8.58
C HIS A 93 -5.31 -0.74 -8.53
N TYR A 94 -4.16 -0.63 -9.16
CA TYR A 94 -3.01 -1.51 -8.99
C TYR A 94 -1.73 -0.69 -9.15
N HIS A 95 -0.65 -1.14 -8.53
CA HIS A 95 0.59 -0.35 -8.47
C HIS A 95 1.57 -0.66 -9.60
N GLY A 96 1.50 -1.85 -10.19
CA GLY A 96 2.50 -2.33 -11.15
C GLY A 96 3.79 -2.84 -10.52
N GLY A 97 3.95 -2.65 -9.22
CA GLY A 97 4.89 -3.29 -8.32
C GLY A 97 4.10 -4.05 -7.26
N TRP A 98 4.72 -5.00 -6.60
CA TRP A 98 4.08 -5.70 -5.50
C TRP A 98 4.01 -4.83 -4.24
N GLU A 99 3.02 -5.11 -3.41
CA GLU A 99 2.74 -4.34 -2.21
C GLU A 99 2.67 -5.25 -1.00
N VAL A 100 3.24 -4.80 0.11
CA VAL A 100 3.12 -5.45 1.42
C VAL A 100 2.54 -4.45 2.40
N ILE A 101 1.47 -4.84 3.07
CA ILE A 101 0.72 -4.01 3.99
C ILE A 101 0.79 -4.60 5.39
N THR A 102 0.97 -3.74 6.39
CA THR A 102 0.76 -4.06 7.81
C THR A 102 0.08 -2.89 8.52
N MET A 103 -0.45 -3.14 9.71
CA MET A 103 -1.13 -2.14 10.52
C MET A 103 -0.33 -1.79 11.77
N VAL A 104 -0.23 -0.49 12.07
CA VAL A 104 0.27 -0.02 13.37
C VAL A 104 -0.79 -0.27 14.45
N ASP A 105 -2.02 0.12 14.15
CA ASP A 105 -3.20 -0.06 15.00
C ASP A 105 -4.45 -0.23 14.13
N GLY A 106 -5.57 -0.64 14.75
CA GLY A 106 -6.85 -0.76 14.06
C GLY A 106 -6.92 -1.92 13.07
N ASN A 107 -7.68 -1.68 11.99
CA ASN A 107 -7.86 -2.66 10.92
C ASN A 107 -8.00 -1.99 9.55
N TRP A 108 -7.69 -2.75 8.51
CA TRP A 108 -7.87 -2.37 7.13
C TRP A 108 -8.59 -3.48 6.36
N ILE A 109 -9.42 -3.12 5.40
CA ILE A 109 -10.13 -4.06 4.54
C ILE A 109 -9.94 -3.65 3.10
N ASP A 110 -9.36 -4.52 2.30
CA ASP A 110 -9.27 -4.38 0.85
C ASP A 110 -10.28 -5.26 0.12
N SER A 111 -10.82 -4.72 -0.95
CA SER A 111 -11.59 -5.45 -1.96
C SER A 111 -10.70 -5.83 -3.11
N PHE A 112 -10.81 -7.07 -3.57
CA PHE A 112 -10.07 -7.61 -4.69
C PHE A 112 -10.96 -7.83 -5.90
N TYR A 113 -10.37 -7.63 -7.08
CA TYR A 113 -11.10 -7.71 -8.35
C TYR A 113 -10.31 -8.50 -9.38
N GLU A 114 -11.03 -9.16 -10.29
CA GLU A 114 -10.48 -9.85 -11.45
C GLU A 114 -11.02 -9.23 -12.75
N PRO A 115 -10.21 -9.17 -13.82
CA PRO A 115 -10.71 -8.81 -15.14
C PRO A 115 -11.70 -9.87 -15.65
N ILE A 116 -12.83 -9.45 -16.23
CA ILE A 116 -13.84 -10.37 -16.80
C ILE A 116 -13.41 -10.93 -18.18
N MET A 117 -12.32 -10.42 -18.77
CA MET A 117 -11.87 -10.84 -20.11
C MET A 117 -10.43 -11.35 -20.07
N ASP A 118 -10.17 -12.38 -20.91
CA ASP A 118 -8.90 -13.12 -21.02
C ASP A 118 -7.68 -12.31 -21.55
N GLU A 119 -7.74 -10.99 -21.59
CA GLU A 119 -6.64 -10.18 -22.10
C GLU A 119 -5.84 -9.53 -20.96
N PRO A 120 -4.49 -9.51 -21.09
CA PRO A 120 -3.64 -8.83 -20.10
C PRO A 120 -3.99 -7.33 -20.04
N PHE A 121 -3.76 -6.71 -18.87
CA PHE A 121 -4.01 -5.31 -18.65
C PHE A 121 -3.28 -4.43 -19.68
N SER A 122 -4.02 -3.95 -20.68
CA SER A 122 -3.60 -2.86 -21.54
C SER A 122 -4.46 -1.64 -21.22
N PRO A 123 -3.96 -0.41 -21.42
CA PRO A 123 -4.78 0.79 -21.27
C PRO A 123 -6.03 0.69 -22.15
N GLY A 124 -7.16 0.45 -21.53
CA GLY A 124 -8.42 0.24 -22.23
C GLY A 124 -9.50 -0.33 -21.32
N VAL A 125 -10.72 -0.32 -21.81
CA VAL A 125 -11.91 -0.71 -21.06
C VAL A 125 -11.82 -2.15 -20.60
N LYS A 126 -11.82 -2.39 -19.28
CA LYS A 126 -11.98 -3.74 -18.70
C LYS A 126 -13.08 -3.73 -17.67
N LYS A 127 -13.96 -4.70 -17.78
CA LYS A 127 -14.94 -4.97 -16.73
C LYS A 127 -14.24 -5.75 -15.62
N LEU A 128 -14.41 -5.28 -14.40
CA LEU A 128 -13.90 -5.94 -13.21
C LEU A 128 -15.02 -6.69 -12.50
N LYS A 129 -14.68 -7.87 -12.02
CA LYS A 129 -15.54 -8.67 -11.14
C LYS A 129 -14.94 -8.62 -9.75
N HIS A 130 -15.73 -8.20 -8.76
CA HIS A 130 -15.35 -8.33 -7.36
C HIS A 130 -15.23 -9.81 -6.99
N VAL A 131 -14.10 -10.20 -6.41
CA VAL A 131 -13.82 -11.61 -6.08
C VAL A 131 -13.75 -11.87 -4.59
N GLY A 132 -13.57 -10.86 -3.77
CA GLY A 132 -13.53 -11.00 -2.33
C GLY A 132 -12.99 -9.79 -1.60
N VAL A 133 -12.96 -9.91 -0.30
CA VAL A 133 -12.36 -8.95 0.62
C VAL A 133 -11.36 -9.65 1.52
N GLN A 134 -10.33 -8.93 1.92
CA GLN A 134 -9.40 -9.36 2.95
C GLN A 134 -9.29 -8.27 4.02
N GLU A 135 -9.41 -8.67 5.28
CA GLU A 135 -9.17 -7.81 6.42
C GLU A 135 -7.79 -8.14 7.00
N ILE A 136 -7.06 -7.11 7.44
CA ILE A 136 -5.84 -7.23 8.24
C ILE A 136 -5.94 -6.38 9.49
N LYS A 137 -5.24 -6.79 10.54
CA LYS A 137 -5.15 -6.12 11.84
C LYS A 137 -3.71 -5.87 12.23
N ALA A 138 -3.51 -5.13 13.31
CA ALA A 138 -2.18 -4.88 13.84
C ALA A 138 -1.37 -6.18 14.02
N GLY A 139 -0.15 -6.20 13.46
CA GLY A 139 0.74 -7.35 13.48
C GLY A 139 0.51 -8.40 12.39
N GLU A 140 -0.55 -8.27 11.58
CA GLU A 140 -0.78 -9.11 10.40
C GLU A 140 -0.15 -8.48 9.16
N VAL A 141 0.08 -9.31 8.14
CA VAL A 141 0.66 -8.90 6.85
C VAL A 141 -0.27 -9.31 5.72
N MET A 142 -0.48 -8.40 4.77
CA MET A 142 -1.14 -8.69 3.50
C MET A 142 -0.17 -8.41 2.35
N ILE A 143 -0.08 -9.33 1.41
CA ILE A 143 0.76 -9.22 0.22
C ILE A 143 -0.15 -9.12 -0.99
N ILE A 144 0.11 -8.13 -1.84
CA ILE A 144 -0.67 -7.87 -3.06
C ILE A 144 0.26 -7.93 -4.27
N ASP A 145 -0.08 -8.80 -5.21
CA ASP A 145 0.67 -8.96 -6.45
C ASP A 145 0.60 -7.71 -7.34
N PRO A 146 1.63 -7.44 -8.17
CA PRO A 146 1.80 -6.19 -8.93
C PRO A 146 0.61 -5.76 -9.76
N TYR A 147 -0.14 -6.70 -10.30
CA TYR A 147 -1.23 -6.42 -11.24
C TYR A 147 -2.61 -6.82 -10.69
N THR A 148 -2.70 -7.05 -9.39
CA THR A 148 -3.96 -7.36 -8.72
C THR A 148 -4.75 -6.08 -8.50
N PRO A 149 -5.89 -5.87 -9.17
CA PRO A 149 -6.75 -4.75 -8.90
C PRO A 149 -7.37 -4.89 -7.51
N HIS A 150 -7.16 -3.87 -6.70
CA HIS A 150 -7.65 -3.82 -5.33
C HIS A 150 -8.07 -2.40 -4.95
N GLY A 151 -8.72 -2.25 -3.83
CA GLY A 151 -9.13 -0.95 -3.33
C GLY A 151 -9.81 -1.05 -1.98
N ILE A 152 -9.89 0.07 -1.29
CA ILE A 152 -10.52 0.17 0.01
C ILE A 152 -11.96 -0.35 -0.08
N HIS A 153 -12.32 -1.26 0.80
CA HIS A 153 -13.69 -1.74 0.89
C HIS A 153 -14.58 -0.69 1.57
N THR A 154 -15.36 0.04 0.78
CA THR A 154 -16.21 1.14 1.26
C THR A 154 -17.68 0.73 1.48
N ASN A 155 -18.03 -0.50 1.13
CA ASN A 155 -19.40 -0.98 1.28
C ASN A 155 -19.70 -1.35 2.73
N GLU A 156 -20.59 -0.61 3.34
CA GLU A 156 -21.08 -0.68 4.71
C GLU A 156 -20.25 0.15 5.70
N LYS A 157 -20.94 0.68 6.71
CA LYS A 157 -20.43 1.39 7.87
C LYS A 157 -19.49 0.48 8.69
N ARG A 158 -18.30 0.20 8.14
CA ARG A 158 -17.29 -0.51 8.89
C ARG A 158 -16.37 0.51 9.51
N ASP A 159 -16.08 0.28 10.76
CA ASP A 159 -15.07 1.03 11.49
C ASP A 159 -13.68 0.62 10.98
N ILE A 160 -13.37 1.00 9.72
CA ILE A 160 -11.99 0.97 9.23
C ILE A 160 -11.32 2.15 9.90
N SER A 161 -10.42 1.87 10.80
CA SER A 161 -9.67 2.89 11.51
C SER A 161 -8.27 2.40 11.75
N GLY A 162 -7.34 3.31 11.87
CA GLY A 162 -5.97 2.98 12.20
C GLY A 162 -4.96 3.50 11.20
N ILE A 163 -3.70 3.27 11.50
CA ILE A 163 -2.59 3.62 10.62
C ILE A 163 -2.09 2.37 9.91
N MET A 164 -2.22 2.41 8.60
CA MET A 164 -1.67 1.41 7.70
C MET A 164 -0.27 1.82 7.24
N ILE A 165 0.65 0.88 7.24
CA ILE A 165 1.96 1.01 6.63
C ILE A 165 2.02 0.10 5.41
N THR A 166 2.45 0.67 4.29
CA THR A 166 2.63 -0.10 3.06
C THR A 166 4.05 0.08 2.52
N TYR A 167 4.66 -1.02 2.10
CA TYR A 167 5.81 -1.05 1.20
C TYR A 167 5.29 -1.31 -0.21
N ILE A 168 5.76 -0.52 -1.16
CA ILE A 168 5.47 -0.72 -2.59
C ILE A 168 6.82 -0.77 -3.31
N GLY A 169 7.10 -1.92 -3.93
CA GLY A 169 8.38 -2.19 -4.59
C GLY A 169 8.33 -2.04 -6.09
N GLU A 170 9.47 -1.70 -6.68
CA GLU A 170 9.75 -1.71 -8.12
C GLU A 170 8.72 -0.97 -9.00
N LEU A 171 8.22 0.15 -8.53
CA LEU A 171 7.32 0.98 -9.31
C LEU A 171 8.04 1.54 -10.54
N ARG A 172 7.75 1.03 -11.70
CA ARG A 172 8.24 1.61 -12.95
C ARG A 172 7.62 2.98 -13.17
N GLN A 173 8.46 4.02 -13.13
CA GLN A 173 8.10 5.41 -13.39
C GLN A 173 7.08 6.02 -12.39
N GLY A 174 6.94 5.45 -11.20
CA GLY A 174 6.07 6.03 -10.17
C GLY A 174 4.60 6.19 -10.59
N ARG A 175 4.05 5.27 -11.38
CA ARG A 175 2.69 5.38 -11.89
C ARG A 175 1.77 4.35 -11.28
N ARG A 176 0.78 4.84 -10.58
CA ARG A 176 -0.39 4.09 -10.15
C ARG A 176 -1.44 4.10 -11.25
N MET A 177 -2.13 2.99 -11.46
CA MET A 177 -3.28 2.90 -12.35
C MET A 177 -4.55 2.89 -11.52
N ASP A 178 -5.37 3.92 -11.64
CA ASP A 178 -6.70 3.95 -11.03
C ASP A 178 -7.73 3.39 -12.01
N VAL A 179 -8.69 2.68 -11.49
CA VAL A 179 -9.82 2.15 -12.26
C VAL A 179 -11.08 2.92 -11.89
N ASP A 180 -11.67 3.60 -12.85
CA ASP A 180 -13.00 4.17 -12.68
C ASP A 180 -14.04 3.04 -12.72
N THR A 181 -14.57 2.69 -11.56
CA THR A 181 -15.56 1.62 -11.40
C THR A 181 -16.87 1.90 -12.10
N LYS A 182 -17.21 3.16 -12.38
CA LYS A 182 -18.43 3.53 -13.14
C LYS A 182 -18.30 3.25 -14.63
N THR A 183 -17.13 3.50 -15.18
CA THR A 183 -16.85 3.30 -16.61
C THR A 183 -16.02 2.04 -16.87
N ASN A 184 -15.51 1.40 -15.82
CA ASN A 184 -14.56 0.28 -15.87
C ASN A 184 -13.32 0.57 -16.74
N ARG A 185 -12.85 1.83 -16.70
CA ARG A 185 -11.67 2.27 -17.45
C ARG A 185 -10.50 2.43 -16.51
N ALA A 186 -9.37 1.83 -16.87
CA ALA A 186 -8.11 2.15 -16.24
C ALA A 186 -7.61 3.53 -16.72
N VAL A 187 -7.34 4.40 -15.79
CA VAL A 187 -6.79 5.74 -16.03
C VAL A 187 -5.42 5.79 -15.40
N VAL A 188 -4.41 6.27 -16.13
CA VAL A 188 -3.10 6.52 -15.53
C VAL A 188 -3.27 7.62 -14.49
N ALA A 189 -3.21 7.25 -13.23
CA ALA A 189 -3.27 8.21 -12.14
C ALA A 189 -1.91 8.90 -11.95
N ARG A 190 -1.91 9.87 -11.07
CA ARG A 190 -0.78 10.75 -10.75
C ARG A 190 0.50 9.98 -10.43
N PRO A 191 1.67 10.59 -10.63
CA PRO A 191 2.92 10.07 -10.06
C PRO A 191 2.77 9.83 -8.56
N ILE A 192 3.34 8.73 -8.06
CA ILE A 192 3.24 8.36 -6.63
C ILE A 192 3.99 9.34 -5.72
N ASP A 193 4.85 10.14 -6.28
CA ASP A 193 5.74 11.10 -5.62
C ASP A 193 5.20 12.56 -5.62
N SER A 194 3.94 12.78 -5.94
CA SER A 194 3.31 14.10 -5.89
C SER A 194 2.42 14.28 -4.66
#